data_96b1f7614f66b6057e34948915bf6bbb
#
_entry.id   96b1f7614f66b6057e34948915bf6bbb
#
_cell.length_a   1.000
_cell.length_b   1.000
_cell.length_c   1.000
_cell.angle_alpha   90.00
_cell.angle_beta   90.00
_cell.angle_gamma   90.00
#
_symmetry.space_group_name_H-M   'P 1'
#
loop_
_entity.id
_entity.type
_entity.pdbx_description
1 polymer ?
#
loop_
_entity_poly.entity_id
_entity_poly.type
_entity_poly.pdbx_seq_one_letter_code
_entity_poly.pdbx_strand_id
1 'polypeptide(L)'
;KPGNVPDDILAMTHSKEYIDNLNSSFPQKGLKFLDGDTVISPDSKKAVFDAAGSTIRAIDGIENKEFKNAFCLARPPGHHAEKDKAMGFCCISNAGIATNYLINNYKYKRVACVDFDVHWGNGNYDVMRNNKNSLYISTHQYPFYPGGGTDKDKGDFNNSLNIPLPAGTNSEEYFNAFDRVLDRLVNYKPDFLIFSAGFDAHKLSLIHI
;
A
#
# COMPACT_ATOMS: atom_id res chain seq x y z
N LYS A 1 -4.27 19.87 6.78
CA LYS A 1 -4.46 18.73 7.69
C LYS A 1 -5.09 17.61 6.90
N PRO A 2 -4.68 16.34 7.09
CA PRO A 2 -5.41 15.22 6.54
C PRO A 2 -6.86 15.28 7.03
N GLY A 3 -7.80 15.11 6.14
CA GLY A 3 -9.22 15.03 6.47
C GLY A 3 -9.65 13.57 6.67
N ASN A 4 -10.83 13.38 7.23
CA ASN A 4 -11.45 12.05 7.24
C ASN A 4 -11.72 11.62 5.78
N VAL A 5 -11.44 10.37 5.44
CA VAL A 5 -11.74 9.84 4.10
C VAL A 5 -13.24 9.56 4.01
N PRO A 6 -13.95 10.07 3.01
CA PRO A 6 -15.34 9.74 2.76
C PRO A 6 -15.53 8.22 2.50
N ASP A 7 -16.67 7.69 2.93
CA ASP A 7 -16.98 6.25 2.80
C ASP A 7 -17.03 5.77 1.35
N ASP A 8 -17.46 6.61 0.43
CA ASP A 8 -17.49 6.31 -1.00
C ASP A 8 -16.08 6.15 -1.59
N ILE A 9 -15.09 6.90 -1.08
CA ILE A 9 -13.69 6.74 -1.47
C ILE A 9 -13.11 5.45 -0.87
N LEU A 10 -13.40 5.16 0.40
CA LEU A 10 -12.99 3.90 1.03
C LEU A 10 -13.54 2.69 0.27
N ALA A 11 -14.81 2.77 -0.17
CA ALA A 11 -15.50 1.71 -0.91
C ALA A 11 -14.93 1.47 -2.33
N MET A 12 -14.08 2.34 -2.86
CA MET A 12 -13.33 2.08 -4.09
C MET A 12 -12.25 1.00 -3.91
N THR A 13 -11.84 0.72 -2.67
CA THR A 13 -10.71 -0.14 -2.35
C THR A 13 -11.11 -1.31 -1.46
N HIS A 14 -11.89 -1.05 -0.43
CA HIS A 14 -12.36 -2.03 0.54
C HIS A 14 -13.85 -2.27 0.38
N SER A 15 -14.36 -3.46 0.75
CA SER A 15 -15.80 -3.68 0.74
C SER A 15 -16.49 -2.87 1.83
N LYS A 16 -17.75 -2.52 1.56
CA LYS A 16 -18.56 -1.82 2.56
C LYS A 16 -18.69 -2.59 3.87
N GLU A 17 -18.85 -3.90 3.78
CA GLU A 17 -18.94 -4.77 4.94
C GLU A 17 -17.66 -4.69 5.80
N TYR A 18 -16.49 -4.73 5.16
CA TYR A 18 -15.21 -4.56 5.85
C TYR A 18 -15.09 -3.21 6.54
N ILE A 19 -15.46 -2.13 5.83
CA ILE A 19 -15.40 -0.77 6.38
C ILE A 19 -16.31 -0.64 7.61
N ASP A 20 -17.56 -1.16 7.54
CA ASP A 20 -18.51 -1.14 8.65
C ASP A 20 -18.00 -1.96 9.84
N ASN A 21 -17.42 -3.15 9.57
CA ASN A 21 -16.81 -4.01 10.58
C ASN A 21 -15.57 -3.37 11.23
N LEU A 22 -14.70 -2.74 10.44
CA LEU A 22 -13.54 -2.01 10.94
C LEU A 22 -13.98 -0.85 11.83
N ASN A 23 -14.96 -0.06 11.37
CA ASN A 23 -15.51 1.08 12.13
C ASN A 23 -16.05 0.68 13.50
N SER A 24 -16.72 -0.47 13.58
CA SER A 24 -17.27 -1.02 14.83
C SER A 24 -16.25 -1.76 15.69
N SER A 25 -15.07 -2.04 15.14
CA SER A 25 -14.03 -2.81 15.82
C SER A 25 -13.21 -2.01 16.82
N PHE A 26 -13.14 -0.68 16.69
CA PHE A 26 -12.33 0.15 17.58
C PHE A 26 -12.86 0.11 19.01
N PRO A 27 -12.03 -0.29 20.00
CA PRO A 27 -12.49 -0.42 21.38
C PRO A 27 -12.71 0.95 22.02
N GLN A 28 -13.61 1.01 22.99
CA GLN A 28 -13.80 2.22 23.82
C GLN A 28 -12.70 2.38 24.87
N LYS A 29 -12.06 1.27 25.27
CA LYS A 29 -10.96 1.21 26.28
C LYS A 29 -10.03 0.05 25.95
N GLY A 30 -8.76 0.21 26.30
CA GLY A 30 -7.75 -0.85 26.17
C GLY A 30 -7.36 -1.12 24.73
N LEU A 31 -6.96 -2.35 24.47
CA LEU A 31 -6.45 -2.82 23.17
C LEU A 31 -7.36 -3.93 22.65
N LYS A 32 -7.48 -4.00 21.33
CA LYS A 32 -8.15 -5.10 20.61
C LYS A 32 -7.24 -5.57 19.46
N PHE A 33 -7.16 -6.87 19.28
CA PHE A 33 -6.48 -7.50 18.17
C PHE A 33 -7.47 -7.71 17.01
N LEU A 34 -7.09 -7.30 15.81
CA LEU A 34 -7.84 -7.59 14.56
C LEU A 34 -7.38 -8.92 13.96
N ASP A 35 -6.09 -9.22 14.13
CA ASP A 35 -5.46 -10.51 13.84
C ASP A 35 -4.31 -10.77 14.83
N GLY A 36 -3.35 -11.66 14.47
CA GLY A 36 -2.26 -12.05 15.36
C GLY A 36 -1.29 -10.92 15.75
N ASP A 37 -1.16 -9.89 14.94
CA ASP A 37 -0.20 -8.80 15.11
C ASP A 37 -0.76 -7.39 14.90
N THR A 38 -2.00 -7.25 14.43
CA THR A 38 -2.64 -5.96 14.17
C THR A 38 -3.48 -5.52 15.37
N VAL A 39 -2.90 -4.66 16.20
CA VAL A 39 -3.49 -4.20 17.45
C VAL A 39 -4.03 -2.78 17.30
N ILE A 40 -5.25 -2.54 17.76
CA ILE A 40 -5.91 -1.23 17.76
C ILE A 40 -6.30 -0.78 19.17
N SER A 41 -6.30 0.54 19.37
CA SER A 41 -6.76 1.25 20.58
C SER A 41 -7.90 2.21 20.20
N PRO A 42 -8.55 2.90 21.16
CA PRO A 42 -9.54 3.92 20.86
C PRO A 42 -9.06 4.97 19.84
N ASP A 43 -7.83 5.47 20.00
CA ASP A 43 -7.25 6.51 19.14
C ASP A 43 -6.81 6.00 17.77
N SER A 44 -6.68 4.68 17.61
CA SER A 44 -6.30 4.08 16.33
C SER A 44 -7.30 4.39 15.22
N LYS A 45 -8.58 4.56 15.55
CA LYS A 45 -9.60 4.95 14.56
C LYS A 45 -9.19 6.22 13.83
N LYS A 46 -8.89 7.27 14.58
CA LYS A 46 -8.47 8.54 13.98
C LYS A 46 -7.19 8.40 13.17
N ALA A 47 -6.19 7.70 13.69
CA ALA A 47 -4.91 7.52 13.01
C ALA A 47 -5.07 6.75 11.68
N VAL A 48 -5.88 5.69 11.65
CA VAL A 48 -6.15 4.87 10.45
C VAL A 48 -6.79 5.72 9.33
N PHE A 49 -7.83 6.49 9.67
CA PHE A 49 -8.52 7.30 8.66
C PHE A 49 -7.73 8.55 8.26
N ASP A 50 -6.97 9.16 9.17
CA ASP A 50 -6.06 10.27 8.84
C ASP A 50 -4.91 9.80 7.93
N ALA A 51 -4.38 8.58 8.13
CA ALA A 51 -3.35 8.02 7.25
C ALA A 51 -3.86 7.90 5.81
N ALA A 52 -5.02 7.30 5.61
CA ALA A 52 -5.67 7.21 4.30
C ALA A 52 -6.02 8.61 3.75
N GLY A 53 -6.57 9.51 4.57
CA GLY A 53 -6.89 10.89 4.19
C GLY A 53 -5.68 11.72 3.76
N SER A 54 -4.49 11.40 4.30
CA SER A 54 -3.26 12.07 3.90
C SER A 54 -2.90 11.80 2.44
N THR A 55 -3.16 10.61 1.92
CA THR A 55 -2.90 10.26 0.52
C THR A 55 -3.85 11.00 -0.43
N ILE A 56 -5.11 11.11 -0.06
CA ILE A 56 -6.10 11.89 -0.83
C ILE A 56 -5.69 13.36 -0.88
N ARG A 57 -5.38 13.95 0.29
CA ARG A 57 -4.92 15.35 0.36
C ARG A 57 -3.65 15.59 -0.45
N ALA A 58 -2.74 14.61 -0.49
CA ALA A 58 -1.53 14.68 -1.29
C ALA A 58 -1.85 14.69 -2.79
N ILE A 59 -2.74 13.82 -3.23
CA ILE A 59 -3.19 13.77 -4.63
C ILE A 59 -3.86 15.07 -5.02
N ASP A 60 -4.85 15.53 -4.25
CA ASP A 60 -5.57 16.77 -4.53
C ASP A 60 -4.62 17.98 -4.63
N GLY A 61 -3.61 18.03 -3.76
CA GLY A 61 -2.63 19.11 -3.79
C GLY A 61 -1.71 19.07 -5.02
N ILE A 62 -1.37 17.89 -5.52
CA ILE A 62 -0.62 17.72 -6.77
C ILE A 62 -1.51 18.14 -7.96
N GLU A 63 -2.73 17.67 -8.02
CA GLU A 63 -3.69 17.98 -9.10
C GLU A 63 -4.04 19.46 -9.15
N ASN A 64 -4.21 20.09 -8.00
CA ASN A 64 -4.44 21.53 -7.87
C ASN A 64 -3.17 22.37 -8.05
N LYS A 65 -2.01 21.74 -8.32
CA LYS A 65 -0.71 22.39 -8.51
C LYS A 65 -0.21 23.19 -7.30
N GLU A 66 -0.66 22.83 -6.09
CA GLU A 66 -0.14 23.41 -4.85
C GLU A 66 1.32 22.98 -4.62
N PHE A 67 1.66 21.77 -5.05
CA PHE A 67 3.01 21.20 -5.03
C PHE A 67 3.16 20.15 -6.14
N LYS A 68 4.43 19.83 -6.49
CA LYS A 68 4.73 18.87 -7.58
C LYS A 68 4.72 17.40 -7.14
N ASN A 69 5.08 17.15 -5.89
CA ASN A 69 5.12 15.82 -5.28
C ASN A 69 4.81 15.95 -3.79
N ALA A 70 4.54 14.84 -3.14
CA ALA A 70 4.22 14.79 -1.73
C ALA A 70 4.86 13.57 -1.06
N PHE A 71 5.16 13.68 0.21
CA PHE A 71 5.55 12.59 1.08
C PHE A 71 4.58 12.51 2.25
N CYS A 72 3.82 11.40 2.34
CA CYS A 72 2.88 11.15 3.42
C CYS A 72 3.59 10.38 4.54
N LEU A 73 4.05 11.08 5.58
CA LEU A 73 4.58 10.44 6.78
C LEU A 73 3.41 10.02 7.67
N ALA A 74 2.89 8.84 7.42
CA ALA A 74 1.67 8.34 8.03
C ALA A 74 1.88 7.04 8.82
N ARG A 75 1.08 6.86 9.87
CA ARG A 75 0.93 5.64 10.64
C ARG A 75 -0.55 5.49 11.02
N PRO A 76 -1.12 4.24 10.92
CA PRO A 76 -0.50 2.95 10.58
C PRO A 76 -0.11 2.82 9.10
N PRO A 77 0.72 1.79 8.77
CA PRO A 77 1.00 1.41 7.39
C PRO A 77 -0.27 0.85 6.71
N GLY A 78 -0.16 0.50 5.41
CA GLY A 78 -1.36 0.10 4.67
C GLY A 78 -1.18 -1.08 3.71
N HIS A 79 0.05 -1.46 3.37
CA HIS A 79 0.31 -2.35 2.25
C HIS A 79 -0.10 -3.82 2.46
N HIS A 80 -0.35 -4.23 3.71
CA HIS A 80 -0.89 -5.55 4.02
C HIS A 80 -2.41 -5.61 4.13
N ALA A 81 -3.11 -4.46 4.21
CA ALA A 81 -4.57 -4.46 4.29
C ALA A 81 -5.18 -4.89 2.94
N GLU A 82 -5.77 -6.07 2.90
CA GLU A 82 -6.50 -6.59 1.76
C GLU A 82 -7.89 -5.96 1.65
N LYS A 83 -8.61 -6.27 0.59
CA LYS A 83 -9.95 -5.71 0.36
C LYS A 83 -10.89 -5.90 1.55
N ASP A 84 -10.81 -7.06 2.20
CA ASP A 84 -11.74 -7.46 3.24
C ASP A 84 -11.05 -7.87 4.56
N LYS A 85 -9.74 -7.55 4.71
CA LYS A 85 -8.98 -8.04 5.86
C LYS A 85 -7.90 -7.05 6.30
N ALA A 86 -7.87 -6.75 7.61
CA ALA A 86 -6.74 -6.11 8.28
C ALA A 86 -5.68 -7.17 8.64
N MET A 87 -4.41 -6.87 8.41
CA MET A 87 -3.28 -7.69 8.85
C MET A 87 -1.95 -6.92 8.74
N GLY A 88 -0.89 -7.44 9.35
CA GLY A 88 0.45 -6.86 9.25
C GLY A 88 0.50 -5.39 9.69
N PHE A 89 -0.14 -5.05 10.79
CA PHE A 89 -0.30 -3.68 11.32
C PHE A 89 -1.17 -2.75 10.45
N CYS A 90 -1.70 -3.23 9.33
CA CYS A 90 -2.43 -2.45 8.33
C CYS A 90 -3.95 -2.65 8.48
N CYS A 91 -4.67 -1.53 8.60
CA CYS A 91 -6.14 -1.54 8.65
C CYS A 91 -6.76 -1.11 7.32
N ILE A 92 -6.13 -0.21 6.59
CA ILE A 92 -6.59 0.33 5.31
C ILE A 92 -5.40 0.38 4.34
N SER A 93 -5.60 -0.04 3.09
CA SER A 93 -4.58 0.05 2.04
C SER A 93 -4.45 1.50 1.56
N ASN A 94 -3.56 2.26 2.19
CA ASN A 94 -3.34 3.67 1.88
C ASN A 94 -2.94 3.88 0.40
N ALA A 95 -2.00 3.07 -0.12
CA ALA A 95 -1.58 3.15 -1.52
C ALA A 95 -2.67 2.63 -2.47
N GLY A 96 -3.46 1.64 -2.04
CA GLY A 96 -4.62 1.16 -2.79
C GLY A 96 -5.69 2.24 -2.95
N ILE A 97 -6.01 2.96 -1.85
CA ILE A 97 -6.92 4.10 -1.90
C ILE A 97 -6.38 5.18 -2.84
N ALA A 98 -5.10 5.55 -2.71
CA ALA A 98 -4.47 6.53 -3.59
C ALA A 98 -4.60 6.13 -5.07
N THR A 99 -4.29 4.87 -5.39
CA THR A 99 -4.38 4.34 -6.75
C THR A 99 -5.81 4.39 -7.30
N ASN A 100 -6.78 3.88 -6.53
CA ASN A 100 -8.17 3.83 -6.96
C ASN A 100 -8.80 5.23 -7.03
N TYR A 101 -8.40 6.14 -6.15
CA TYR A 101 -8.84 7.54 -6.19
C TYR A 101 -8.36 8.24 -7.47
N LEU A 102 -7.10 8.10 -7.85
CA LEU A 102 -6.56 8.64 -9.09
C LEU A 102 -7.32 8.10 -10.33
N ILE A 103 -7.57 6.80 -10.35
CA ILE A 103 -8.25 6.15 -11.48
C ILE A 103 -9.72 6.57 -11.56
N ASN A 104 -10.44 6.58 -10.43
CA ASN A 104 -11.88 6.79 -10.41
C ASN A 104 -12.28 8.27 -10.41
N ASN A 105 -11.56 9.14 -9.70
CA ASN A 105 -11.88 10.55 -9.60
C ASN A 105 -11.19 11.38 -10.69
N TYR A 106 -9.87 11.20 -10.85
CA TYR A 106 -9.07 11.95 -11.82
C TYR A 106 -8.95 11.30 -13.20
N LYS A 107 -9.51 10.08 -13.35
CA LYS A 107 -9.59 9.35 -14.62
C LYS A 107 -8.23 8.96 -15.21
N TYR A 108 -7.22 8.84 -14.38
CA TYR A 108 -5.92 8.34 -14.80
C TYR A 108 -6.02 6.94 -15.42
N LYS A 109 -5.21 6.69 -16.46
CA LYS A 109 -5.24 5.43 -17.20
C LYS A 109 -4.08 4.51 -16.87
N ARG A 110 -3.00 5.06 -16.29
CA ARG A 110 -1.80 4.33 -15.94
C ARG A 110 -1.26 4.85 -14.61
N VAL A 111 -1.66 4.23 -13.53
CA VAL A 111 -1.15 4.51 -12.18
C VAL A 111 -0.22 3.37 -11.78
N ALA A 112 1.03 3.66 -11.43
CA ALA A 112 1.95 2.66 -10.92
C ALA A 112 2.17 2.86 -9.41
N CYS A 113 2.19 1.76 -8.67
CA CYS A 113 2.62 1.70 -7.28
C CYS A 113 3.86 0.81 -7.17
N VAL A 114 4.96 1.36 -6.69
CA VAL A 114 6.20 0.64 -6.38
C VAL A 114 6.33 0.50 -4.87
N ASP A 115 6.35 -0.73 -4.41
CA ASP A 115 6.47 -1.11 -3.01
C ASP A 115 7.87 -1.67 -2.77
N PHE A 116 8.64 -1.01 -1.91
CA PHE A 116 10.00 -1.43 -1.56
C PHE A 116 10.16 -1.76 -0.07
N ASP A 117 9.06 -1.98 0.63
CA ASP A 117 9.07 -2.63 1.93
C ASP A 117 9.72 -4.02 1.83
N VAL A 118 10.38 -4.48 2.91
CA VAL A 118 11.01 -5.81 2.91
C VAL A 118 9.99 -6.94 2.82
N HIS A 119 8.74 -6.67 3.23
CA HIS A 119 7.63 -7.61 3.13
C HIS A 119 6.88 -7.44 1.81
N TRP A 120 6.33 -8.54 1.29
CA TRP A 120 5.41 -8.44 0.17
C TRP A 120 4.11 -7.73 0.57
N GLY A 121 3.75 -6.68 -0.14
CA GLY A 121 2.51 -5.94 0.09
C GLY A 121 1.30 -6.67 -0.50
N ASN A 122 0.89 -7.78 0.12
CA ASN A 122 -0.26 -8.59 -0.30
C ASN A 122 -1.55 -7.78 -0.41
N GLY A 123 -1.76 -6.82 0.48
CA GLY A 123 -2.92 -5.94 0.44
C GLY A 123 -2.91 -5.00 -0.77
N ASN A 124 -1.78 -4.35 -1.05
CA ASN A 124 -1.64 -3.53 -2.27
C ASN A 124 -1.86 -4.38 -3.53
N TYR A 125 -1.29 -5.59 -3.58
CA TYR A 125 -1.53 -6.53 -4.67
C TYR A 125 -3.01 -6.88 -4.80
N ASP A 126 -3.67 -7.28 -3.72
CA ASP A 126 -5.08 -7.70 -3.72
C ASP A 126 -6.01 -6.62 -4.26
N VAL A 127 -5.84 -5.38 -3.79
CA VAL A 127 -6.73 -4.26 -4.18
C VAL A 127 -6.43 -3.66 -5.56
N MET A 128 -5.26 -3.98 -6.15
CA MET A 128 -4.85 -3.46 -7.47
C MET A 128 -4.91 -4.50 -8.59
N ARG A 129 -4.78 -5.80 -8.27
CA ARG A 129 -4.61 -6.88 -9.26
C ARG A 129 -5.70 -6.95 -10.32
N ASN A 130 -6.92 -6.58 -9.98
CA ASN A 130 -8.08 -6.65 -10.86
C ASN A 130 -8.39 -5.32 -11.59
N ASN A 131 -7.50 -4.34 -11.55
CA ASN A 131 -7.68 -3.05 -12.21
C ASN A 131 -6.65 -2.85 -13.33
N LYS A 132 -7.10 -2.91 -14.58
CA LYS A 132 -6.22 -2.77 -15.77
C LYS A 132 -5.49 -1.43 -15.88
N ASN A 133 -5.93 -0.41 -15.15
CA ASN A 133 -5.33 0.93 -15.14
C ASN A 133 -4.27 1.08 -14.03
N SER A 134 -4.04 0.05 -13.23
CA SER A 134 -3.00 0.03 -12.20
C SER A 134 -1.86 -0.91 -12.58
N LEU A 135 -0.68 -0.61 -12.09
CA LEU A 135 0.49 -1.48 -12.09
C LEU A 135 1.02 -1.54 -10.67
N TYR A 136 1.12 -2.73 -10.10
CA TYR A 136 1.77 -2.98 -8.82
C TYR A 136 3.15 -3.61 -9.04
N ILE A 137 4.17 -3.07 -8.38
CA ILE A 137 5.53 -3.61 -8.40
C ILE A 137 6.00 -3.74 -6.97
N SER A 138 6.57 -4.90 -6.60
CA SER A 138 7.13 -5.13 -5.27
C SER A 138 8.51 -5.76 -5.36
N THR A 139 9.46 -5.19 -4.60
CA THR A 139 10.74 -5.81 -4.28
C THR A 139 10.72 -6.20 -2.81
N HIS A 140 10.84 -7.49 -2.48
CA HIS A 140 10.66 -7.97 -1.11
C HIS A 140 11.50 -9.21 -0.85
N GLN A 141 11.76 -9.50 0.41
CA GLN A 141 12.40 -10.75 0.80
C GLN A 141 11.45 -11.94 0.60
N TYR A 142 11.99 -13.07 0.12
CA TYR A 142 11.26 -14.32 -0.04
C TYR A 142 12.17 -15.53 0.21
N PRO A 143 11.72 -16.57 0.93
CA PRO A 143 10.43 -16.64 1.65
C PRO A 143 10.42 -15.77 2.90
N PHE A 144 9.34 -15.02 3.11
CA PHE A 144 9.14 -14.16 4.28
C PHE A 144 7.66 -13.89 4.50
N TYR A 145 7.31 -13.15 5.60
CA TYR A 145 5.93 -12.73 5.86
C TYR A 145 5.42 -11.81 4.71
N PRO A 146 4.16 -11.88 4.32
CA PRO A 146 3.10 -12.81 4.76
C PRO A 146 3.08 -14.11 3.95
N GLY A 147 4.03 -14.34 3.08
CA GLY A 147 4.04 -15.38 2.07
C GLY A 147 3.40 -14.90 0.76
N GLY A 148 3.66 -15.60 -0.36
CA GLY A 148 3.26 -15.16 -1.69
C GLY A 148 4.26 -14.19 -2.33
N GLY A 149 3.84 -13.40 -3.32
CA GLY A 149 4.71 -12.47 -4.02
C GLY A 149 5.71 -13.13 -4.97
N THR A 150 5.32 -14.24 -5.56
CA THR A 150 6.14 -14.95 -6.53
C THR A 150 5.94 -14.42 -7.96
N ASP A 151 6.73 -14.91 -8.90
CA ASP A 151 6.57 -14.62 -10.33
C ASP A 151 5.24 -15.12 -10.94
N LYS A 152 4.48 -15.92 -10.18
CA LYS A 152 3.14 -16.37 -10.56
C LYS A 152 2.05 -15.34 -10.24
N ASP A 153 2.30 -14.44 -9.31
CA ASP A 153 1.37 -13.43 -8.85
C ASP A 153 1.38 -12.20 -9.78
N LYS A 154 0.90 -12.40 -11.03
CA LYS A 154 1.00 -11.41 -12.11
C LYS A 154 -0.15 -10.40 -12.17
N GLY A 155 -1.19 -10.58 -11.33
CA GLY A 155 -2.45 -9.84 -11.45
C GLY A 155 -3.29 -10.29 -12.65
N ASP A 156 -4.56 -9.90 -12.65
CA ASP A 156 -5.56 -10.40 -13.61
C ASP A 156 -5.32 -9.85 -15.05
N PHE A 157 -4.57 -8.75 -15.17
CA PHE A 157 -4.21 -8.09 -16.42
C PHE A 157 -2.70 -8.11 -16.69
N ASN A 158 -1.94 -9.02 -16.08
CA ASN A 158 -0.47 -9.00 -16.08
C ASN A 158 0.08 -7.64 -15.60
N ASN A 159 -0.60 -7.08 -14.63
CA ASN A 159 -0.38 -5.76 -14.06
C ASN A 159 0.29 -5.81 -12.68
N SER A 160 0.98 -6.90 -12.38
CA SER A 160 1.86 -7.02 -11.22
C SER A 160 3.24 -7.55 -11.61
N LEU A 161 4.28 -6.99 -11.01
CA LEU A 161 5.66 -7.47 -11.09
C LEU A 161 6.17 -7.68 -9.67
N ASN A 162 6.40 -8.94 -9.30
CA ASN A 162 7.02 -9.31 -8.04
C ASN A 162 8.48 -9.69 -8.26
N ILE A 163 9.36 -9.16 -7.43
CA ILE A 163 10.80 -9.40 -7.45
C ILE A 163 11.21 -9.94 -6.08
N PRO A 164 11.01 -11.26 -5.86
CA PRO A 164 11.44 -11.90 -4.62
C PRO A 164 12.95 -11.92 -4.53
N LEU A 165 13.50 -11.53 -3.39
CA LEU A 165 14.91 -11.46 -3.09
C LEU A 165 15.26 -12.37 -1.92
N PRO A 166 16.39 -13.10 -1.95
CA PRO A 166 16.80 -13.93 -0.83
C PRO A 166 17.19 -13.08 0.39
N ALA A 167 17.09 -13.66 1.58
CA ALA A 167 17.60 -13.04 2.79
C ALA A 167 19.10 -12.76 2.64
N GLY A 168 19.56 -11.60 3.13
CA GLY A 168 20.95 -11.18 3.03
C GLY A 168 21.33 -10.52 1.69
N THR A 169 20.37 -10.28 0.79
CA THR A 169 20.60 -9.50 -0.43
C THR A 169 21.30 -8.19 -0.10
N ASN A 170 22.45 -7.96 -0.72
CA ASN A 170 23.24 -6.74 -0.55
C ASN A 170 22.77 -5.62 -1.49
N SER A 171 23.36 -4.43 -1.34
CA SER A 171 22.94 -3.25 -2.13
C SER A 171 23.16 -3.41 -3.64
N GLU A 172 24.24 -4.06 -4.06
CA GLU A 172 24.54 -4.29 -5.48
C GLU A 172 23.50 -5.23 -6.11
N GLU A 173 23.23 -6.34 -5.45
CA GLU A 173 22.19 -7.30 -5.87
C GLU A 173 20.80 -6.64 -5.91
N TYR A 174 20.50 -5.78 -4.91
CA TYR A 174 19.26 -5.05 -4.87
C TYR A 174 19.12 -4.06 -6.04
N PHE A 175 20.16 -3.29 -6.35
CA PHE A 175 20.14 -2.38 -7.50
C PHE A 175 19.98 -3.12 -8.82
N ASN A 176 20.67 -4.24 -9.02
CA ASN A 176 20.48 -5.08 -10.20
C ASN A 176 19.05 -5.62 -10.33
N ALA A 177 18.42 -5.96 -9.20
CA ALA A 177 17.02 -6.35 -9.19
C ALA A 177 16.09 -5.15 -9.48
N PHE A 178 16.43 -3.96 -8.98
CA PHE A 178 15.65 -2.75 -9.18
C PHE A 178 15.67 -2.25 -10.63
N ASP A 179 16.67 -2.59 -11.43
CA ASP A 179 16.67 -2.31 -12.87
C ASP A 179 15.44 -2.91 -13.56
N ARG A 180 14.94 -4.08 -13.12
CA ARG A 180 13.70 -4.67 -13.61
C ARG A 180 12.47 -3.80 -13.29
N VAL A 181 12.49 -3.11 -12.14
CA VAL A 181 11.44 -2.13 -11.77
C VAL A 181 11.46 -0.97 -12.75
N LEU A 182 12.64 -0.41 -13.03
CA LEU A 182 12.83 0.71 -13.96
C LEU A 182 12.39 0.33 -15.37
N ASP A 183 12.81 -0.82 -15.88
CA ASP A 183 12.38 -1.33 -17.19
C ASP A 183 10.87 -1.48 -17.29
N ARG A 184 10.23 -2.01 -16.25
CA ARG A 184 8.78 -2.17 -16.20
C ARG A 184 8.07 -0.82 -16.22
N LEU A 185 8.57 0.17 -15.47
CA LEU A 185 8.03 1.52 -15.45
C LEU A 185 8.20 2.25 -16.77
N VAL A 186 9.38 2.14 -17.40
CA VAL A 186 9.67 2.73 -18.73
C VAL A 186 8.72 2.17 -19.79
N ASN A 187 8.44 0.87 -19.74
CA ASN A 187 7.51 0.23 -20.67
C ASN A 187 6.05 0.56 -20.39
N TYR A 188 5.66 0.65 -19.10
CA TYR A 188 4.29 0.97 -18.70
C TYR A 188 3.94 2.44 -18.92
N LYS A 189 4.91 3.34 -18.77
CA LYS A 189 4.79 4.81 -18.89
C LYS A 189 3.67 5.34 -17.99
N PRO A 190 3.80 5.24 -16.67
CA PRO A 190 2.76 5.69 -15.75
C PRO A 190 2.50 7.19 -15.91
N ASP A 191 1.23 7.56 -15.80
CA ASP A 191 0.80 8.96 -15.75
C ASP A 191 0.94 9.51 -14.32
N PHE A 192 0.89 8.62 -13.32
CA PHE A 192 1.13 8.91 -11.91
C PHE A 192 1.89 7.77 -11.24
N LEU A 193 2.88 8.10 -10.39
CA LEU A 193 3.71 7.13 -9.68
C LEU A 193 3.54 7.30 -8.17
N ILE A 194 3.25 6.19 -7.50
CA ILE A 194 3.13 6.08 -6.04
C ILE A 194 4.26 5.19 -5.54
N PHE A 195 4.88 5.57 -4.44
CA PHE A 195 5.79 4.71 -3.69
C PHE A 195 5.13 4.30 -2.37
N SER A 196 4.97 2.98 -2.16
CA SER A 196 4.71 2.38 -0.87
C SER A 196 6.06 2.16 -0.20
N ALA A 197 6.41 3.06 0.74
CA ALA A 197 7.77 3.21 1.24
C ALA A 197 7.92 2.55 2.61
N GLY A 198 8.45 1.33 2.64
CA GLY A 198 8.95 0.67 3.85
C GLY A 198 10.48 0.78 3.92
N PHE A 199 11.00 1.11 5.08
CA PHE A 199 12.45 1.22 5.31
C PHE A 199 12.98 0.11 6.22
N ASP A 200 12.22 -0.93 6.39
CA ASP A 200 12.49 -2.04 7.30
C ASP A 200 13.50 -3.06 6.77
N ALA A 201 13.86 -3.01 5.49
CA ALA A 201 15.05 -3.68 4.95
C ALA A 201 16.37 -3.04 5.41
N HIS A 202 16.34 -1.82 6.00
CA HIS A 202 17.54 -1.13 6.44
C HIS A 202 18.09 -1.76 7.73
N LYS A 203 19.43 -1.90 7.85
CA LYS A 203 20.13 -2.50 9.00
C LYS A 203 19.83 -1.85 10.37
N LEU A 204 19.26 -0.64 10.39
CA LEU A 204 18.82 0.03 11.61
C LEU A 204 17.33 -0.18 11.91
N SER A 205 16.63 -0.99 11.12
CA SER A 205 15.23 -1.31 11.42
C SER A 205 15.13 -2.11 12.71
N LEU A 206 14.17 -1.73 13.56
CA LEU A 206 13.89 -2.40 14.83
C LEU A 206 12.86 -3.53 14.70
N ILE A 207 12.27 -3.74 13.52
CA ILE A 207 11.25 -4.78 13.29
C ILE A 207 11.88 -6.16 13.29
N HIS A 208 13.14 -6.27 12.87
CA HIS A 208 13.85 -7.55 12.67
C HIS A 208 15.06 -7.73 13.61
N ILE A 209 15.06 -7.05 14.75
CA ILE A 209 16.04 -7.25 15.83
C ILE A 209 15.58 -8.37 16.76
#